data_0bb15c066113830cdb78a450f12d1121
#
_entry.id   0bb15c066113830cdb78a450f12d1121
#
_cell.length_a   1.000
_cell.length_b   1.000
_cell.length_c   1.000
_cell.angle_alpha   90.00
_cell.angle_beta   90.00
_cell.angle_gamma   90.00
#
_symmetry.space_group_name_H-M   'P 1'
#
loop_
_entity.id
_entity.type
_entity.pdbx_description
1 polymer ?
#
loop_
_entity_poly.entity_id
_entity_poly.type
_entity_poly.pdbx_seq_one_letter_code
_entity_poly.pdbx_strand_id
1 'polypeptide(L)'
;MTSSNTSRIAVQQIDPHELKAWIKAQALDLGFADCVIAKPDAQEQMPRFLEYLERGYHADMTYLEENLEKRADPTLLVPGTKSIICVRMNYLVESPKPRYVPFEPNSAIIARYARGRDYHKVMRGRLKTLATRIREKVGDFESRPFADSAPIFEKSLAESAGMGWTGKHTLLIHKKSGSFFVLGELFTSLDLPFDEPATSHCGSCSACIDICPTQAIVEPYMLDARRCIAYLTIEYKGIIAEELRAGIGNRIFGCDDCQLICPWNSFAKTASIPDFNPRHGLDNISLLDIWQWDEATFLANTEGSPI
;
A
#
# COMPACT_ATOMS: atom_id res chain seq x y z
N MET A 1 -46.68 2.88 -40.50
CA MET A 1 -46.00 3.91 -39.67
C MET A 1 -46.16 3.52 -38.22
N THR A 2 -45.23 2.76 -37.69
CA THR A 2 -45.22 2.36 -36.29
C THR A 2 -44.06 3.06 -35.61
N SER A 3 -44.40 4.09 -34.84
CA SER A 3 -43.49 4.89 -34.06
C SER A 3 -42.98 4.06 -32.87
N SER A 4 -41.72 3.64 -32.91
CA SER A 4 -41.05 3.01 -31.77
C SER A 4 -40.70 4.09 -30.72
N ASN A 5 -41.52 4.15 -29.70
CA ASN A 5 -41.33 5.01 -28.56
C ASN A 5 -40.29 4.35 -27.63
N THR A 6 -38.99 4.62 -27.86
CA THR A 6 -37.93 4.20 -26.98
C THR A 6 -37.92 5.15 -25.78
N SER A 7 -38.60 4.75 -24.72
CA SER A 7 -38.55 5.45 -23.44
C SER A 7 -37.11 5.44 -22.92
N ARG A 8 -36.39 6.56 -23.09
CA ARG A 8 -35.17 6.85 -22.34
C ARG A 8 -35.54 6.89 -20.87
N ILE A 9 -35.18 5.85 -20.13
CA ILE A 9 -35.22 5.87 -18.68
C ILE A 9 -34.31 7.04 -18.27
N ALA A 10 -34.94 8.07 -17.68
CA ALA A 10 -34.18 9.19 -17.10
C ALA A 10 -33.28 8.61 -16.02
N VAL A 11 -31.95 8.68 -16.22
CA VAL A 11 -30.97 8.38 -15.18
C VAL A 11 -31.30 9.32 -14.03
N GLN A 12 -31.82 8.78 -12.94
CA GLN A 12 -32.06 9.55 -11.72
C GLN A 12 -30.70 10.15 -11.31
N GLN A 13 -30.65 11.48 -11.26
CA GLN A 13 -29.45 12.20 -10.85
C GLN A 13 -29.23 11.90 -9.35
N ILE A 14 -28.34 10.94 -9.05
CA ILE A 14 -28.03 10.56 -7.69
C ILE A 14 -27.22 11.70 -7.05
N ASP A 15 -27.62 12.12 -5.86
CA ASP A 15 -26.85 13.11 -5.10
C ASP A 15 -25.41 12.64 -4.91
N PRO A 16 -24.39 13.45 -5.21
CA PRO A 16 -22.98 13.06 -5.09
C PRO A 16 -22.58 12.61 -3.68
N HIS A 17 -23.18 13.16 -2.63
CA HIS A 17 -22.91 12.75 -1.24
C HIS A 17 -23.54 11.39 -0.93
N GLU A 18 -24.73 11.11 -1.42
CA GLU A 18 -25.37 9.79 -1.31
C GLU A 18 -24.58 8.73 -2.09
N LEU A 19 -24.11 9.08 -3.30
CA LEU A 19 -23.27 8.19 -4.11
C LEU A 19 -21.94 7.89 -3.40
N LYS A 20 -21.27 8.90 -2.85
CA LYS A 20 -20.05 8.73 -2.06
C LYS A 20 -20.28 7.79 -0.87
N ALA A 21 -21.34 8.00 -0.10
CA ALA A 21 -21.66 7.15 1.05
C ALA A 21 -21.93 5.69 0.61
N TRP A 22 -22.66 5.51 -0.49
CA TRP A 22 -22.92 4.19 -1.06
C TRP A 22 -21.64 3.51 -1.54
N ILE A 23 -20.75 4.21 -2.25
CA ILE A 23 -19.44 3.68 -2.70
C ILE A 23 -18.61 3.20 -1.50
N LYS A 24 -18.53 4.00 -0.43
CA LYS A 24 -17.82 3.62 0.80
C LYS A 24 -18.41 2.34 1.40
N ALA A 25 -19.72 2.21 1.46
CA ALA A 25 -20.39 1.00 1.95
C ALA A 25 -20.07 -0.22 1.07
N GLN A 26 -20.09 -0.07 -0.27
CA GLN A 26 -19.73 -1.14 -1.19
C GLN A 26 -18.26 -1.55 -1.06
N ALA A 27 -17.35 -0.62 -0.82
CA ALA A 27 -15.95 -0.93 -0.57
C ALA A 27 -15.79 -1.78 0.69
N LEU A 28 -16.43 -1.41 1.80
CA LEU A 28 -16.41 -2.20 3.04
C LEU A 28 -16.99 -3.61 2.83
N ASP A 29 -18.10 -3.76 2.10
CA ASP A 29 -18.71 -5.04 1.75
C ASP A 29 -17.77 -5.94 0.93
N LEU A 30 -16.93 -5.34 0.08
CA LEU A 30 -15.89 -6.03 -0.68
C LEU A 30 -14.65 -6.40 0.17
N GLY A 31 -14.64 -6.11 1.47
CA GLY A 31 -13.57 -6.45 2.39
C GLY A 31 -12.43 -5.44 2.45
N PHE A 32 -12.59 -4.25 1.85
CA PHE A 32 -11.70 -3.13 2.16
C PHE A 32 -11.92 -2.69 3.61
N ALA A 33 -10.84 -2.31 4.27
CA ALA A 33 -10.92 -1.88 5.67
C ALA A 33 -11.28 -0.39 5.82
N ASP A 34 -11.14 0.38 4.74
CA ASP A 34 -11.51 1.79 4.65
C ASP A 34 -11.57 2.25 3.20
N CYS A 35 -12.29 3.37 2.97
CA CYS A 35 -12.45 3.99 1.67
C CYS A 35 -12.60 5.50 1.84
N VAL A 36 -11.78 6.27 1.14
CA VAL A 36 -11.81 7.74 1.13
C VAL A 36 -11.75 8.26 -0.31
N ILE A 37 -12.22 9.49 -0.51
CA ILE A 37 -12.24 10.15 -1.83
C ILE A 37 -11.23 11.29 -1.82
N ALA A 38 -10.17 11.13 -2.62
CA ALA A 38 -9.11 12.11 -2.77
C ALA A 38 -9.30 13.00 -4.00
N LYS A 39 -8.82 14.23 -3.91
CA LYS A 39 -8.61 15.11 -5.06
C LYS A 39 -7.47 14.53 -5.91
N PRO A 40 -7.55 14.55 -7.26
CA PRO A 40 -6.45 14.11 -8.12
C PRO A 40 -5.33 15.16 -8.23
N ASP A 41 -4.66 15.42 -7.12
CA ASP A 41 -3.62 16.42 -6.97
C ASP A 41 -2.60 15.95 -5.92
N ALA A 42 -1.33 15.90 -6.30
CA ALA A 42 -0.25 15.47 -5.41
C ALA A 42 0.97 16.42 -5.47
N GLN A 43 0.78 17.66 -5.94
CA GLN A 43 1.87 18.64 -6.13
C GLN A 43 2.60 18.98 -4.83
N GLU A 44 1.90 18.99 -3.70
CA GLU A 44 2.50 19.30 -2.39
C GLU A 44 3.61 18.30 -1.99
N GLN A 45 3.61 17.10 -2.56
CA GLN A 45 4.62 16.07 -2.26
C GLN A 45 5.89 16.21 -3.09
N MET A 46 5.82 16.93 -4.21
CA MET A 46 6.93 17.02 -5.17
C MET A 46 8.23 17.57 -4.60
N PRO A 47 8.24 18.67 -3.82
CA PRO A 47 9.50 19.22 -3.31
C PRO A 47 10.30 18.20 -2.50
N ARG A 48 9.62 17.46 -1.64
CA ARG A 48 10.24 16.43 -0.80
C ARG A 48 10.67 15.22 -1.60
N PHE A 49 9.88 14.82 -2.60
CA PHE A 49 10.23 13.71 -3.47
C PHE A 49 11.43 14.04 -4.36
N LEU A 50 11.53 15.26 -4.87
CA LEU A 50 12.70 15.73 -5.62
C LEU A 50 13.95 15.75 -4.74
N GLU A 51 13.86 16.23 -3.50
CA GLU A 51 14.95 16.15 -2.53
C GLU A 51 15.41 14.71 -2.27
N TYR A 52 14.47 13.77 -2.14
CA TYR A 52 14.77 12.33 -2.01
C TYR A 52 15.55 11.79 -3.21
N LEU A 53 15.15 12.15 -4.44
CA LEU A 53 15.85 11.78 -5.67
C LEU A 53 17.23 12.43 -5.76
N GLU A 54 17.33 13.73 -5.47
CA GLU A 54 18.56 14.52 -5.53
C GLU A 54 19.63 13.98 -4.56
N ARG A 55 19.21 13.49 -3.38
CA ARG A 55 20.10 12.82 -2.42
C ARG A 55 20.51 11.40 -2.85
N GLY A 56 19.97 10.86 -3.95
CA GLY A 56 20.19 9.49 -4.41
C GLY A 56 19.65 8.43 -3.46
N TYR A 57 18.66 8.78 -2.64
CA TYR A 57 18.09 7.87 -1.64
C TYR A 57 17.18 6.79 -2.25
N HIS A 58 16.80 6.92 -3.50
CA HIS A 58 16.05 5.93 -4.26
C HIS A 58 16.90 4.74 -4.74
N ALA A 59 18.24 4.81 -4.57
CA ALA A 59 19.19 3.77 -4.99
C ALA A 59 19.01 3.40 -6.49
N ASP A 60 18.89 2.11 -6.82
CA ASP A 60 18.76 1.63 -8.22
C ASP A 60 17.32 1.66 -8.74
N MET A 61 16.37 2.22 -7.97
CA MET A 61 14.97 2.34 -8.39
C MET A 61 14.77 3.52 -9.36
N THR A 62 15.44 3.47 -10.52
CA THR A 62 15.45 4.54 -11.53
C THR A 62 14.05 4.87 -12.08
N TYR A 63 13.10 3.94 -12.01
CA TYR A 63 11.70 4.17 -12.35
C TYR A 63 11.04 5.27 -11.50
N LEU A 64 11.64 5.63 -10.36
CA LEU A 64 11.18 6.74 -9.53
C LEU A 64 11.52 8.11 -10.13
N GLU A 65 12.57 8.20 -10.95
CA GLU A 65 12.96 9.41 -11.68
C GLU A 65 12.04 9.70 -12.89
N GLU A 66 11.26 8.68 -13.30
CA GLU A 66 10.41 8.78 -14.45
C GLU A 66 9.00 9.29 -14.11
N ASN A 67 8.35 9.89 -15.12
CA ASN A 67 6.95 10.33 -15.04
C ASN A 67 6.64 11.27 -13.85
N LEU A 68 7.58 12.15 -13.50
CA LEU A 68 7.43 13.10 -12.39
C LEU A 68 6.18 13.96 -12.50
N GLU A 69 5.88 14.45 -13.71
CA GLU A 69 4.66 15.21 -13.99
C GLU A 69 3.37 14.44 -13.71
N LYS A 70 3.33 13.14 -14.06
CA LYS A 70 2.16 12.27 -13.78
C LYS A 70 2.05 11.93 -12.29
N ARG A 71 3.17 11.94 -11.56
CA ARG A 71 3.14 11.79 -10.10
C ARG A 71 2.56 13.03 -9.42
N ALA A 72 2.92 14.22 -9.94
CA ALA A 72 2.43 15.50 -9.43
C ALA A 72 0.94 15.71 -9.77
N ASP A 73 0.57 15.38 -11.01
CA ASP A 73 -0.79 15.50 -11.54
C ASP A 73 -1.32 14.14 -12.03
N PRO A 74 -2.05 13.42 -11.18
CA PRO A 74 -2.65 12.14 -11.56
C PRO A 74 -3.58 12.18 -12.77
N THR A 75 -4.14 13.36 -13.14
CA THR A 75 -5.01 13.50 -14.31
C THR A 75 -4.25 13.28 -15.62
N LEU A 76 -2.93 13.47 -15.63
CA LEU A 76 -2.07 13.15 -16.78
C LEU A 76 -1.86 11.65 -16.96
N LEU A 77 -2.01 10.87 -15.89
CA LEU A 77 -1.94 9.40 -15.96
C LEU A 77 -3.24 8.79 -16.49
N VAL A 78 -4.37 9.36 -16.08
CA VAL A 78 -5.71 8.95 -16.54
C VAL A 78 -6.49 10.22 -16.87
N PRO A 79 -6.49 10.66 -18.15
CA PRO A 79 -7.22 11.84 -18.58
C PRO A 79 -8.72 11.77 -18.23
N GLY A 80 -9.27 12.87 -17.79
CA GLY A 80 -10.68 12.94 -17.38
C GLY A 80 -10.95 12.51 -15.94
N THR A 81 -9.92 12.14 -15.15
CA THR A 81 -10.08 11.87 -13.73
C THR A 81 -10.55 13.12 -12.99
N LYS A 82 -11.68 12.99 -12.26
CA LYS A 82 -12.23 14.05 -11.41
C LYS A 82 -12.07 13.75 -9.93
N SER A 83 -12.06 12.48 -9.55
CA SER A 83 -11.80 12.04 -8.18
C SER A 83 -11.06 10.70 -8.15
N ILE A 84 -10.41 10.41 -7.04
CA ILE A 84 -9.70 9.15 -6.80
C ILE A 84 -10.30 8.50 -5.56
N ILE A 85 -10.80 7.28 -5.73
CA ILE A 85 -11.28 6.45 -4.62
C ILE A 85 -10.07 5.69 -4.08
N CYS A 86 -9.54 6.10 -2.93
CA CYS A 86 -8.46 5.41 -2.24
C CYS A 86 -9.05 4.41 -1.24
N VAL A 87 -8.53 3.20 -1.27
CA VAL A 87 -8.94 2.12 -0.37
C VAL A 87 -7.74 1.50 0.32
N ARG A 88 -7.96 0.85 1.46
CA ARG A 88 -6.93 0.05 2.12
C ARG A 88 -7.45 -1.32 2.51
N MET A 89 -6.54 -2.30 2.57
CA MET A 89 -6.82 -3.64 3.06
C MET A 89 -5.78 -4.02 4.11
N ASN A 90 -6.25 -4.42 5.30
CA ASN A 90 -5.36 -4.95 6.33
C ASN A 90 -4.85 -6.33 5.90
N TYR A 91 -3.58 -6.62 6.19
CA TYR A 91 -2.96 -7.90 5.83
C TYR A 91 -2.48 -8.73 7.03
N LEU A 92 -2.58 -8.22 8.26
CA LEU A 92 -2.24 -9.01 9.43
C LEU A 92 -3.24 -10.15 9.62
N VAL A 93 -2.75 -11.34 9.91
CA VAL A 93 -3.58 -12.50 10.27
C VAL A 93 -3.72 -12.61 11.78
N GLU A 94 -2.64 -12.28 12.50
CA GLU A 94 -2.63 -12.27 13.95
C GLU A 94 -2.35 -10.85 14.45
N SER A 95 -2.91 -10.51 15.62
CA SER A 95 -2.59 -9.24 16.27
C SER A 95 -1.09 -9.16 16.54
N PRO A 96 -0.39 -8.09 16.13
CA PRO A 96 1.04 -7.99 16.39
C PRO A 96 1.24 -8.00 17.90
N LYS A 97 2.10 -8.89 18.39
CA LYS A 97 2.56 -8.82 19.77
C LYS A 97 3.26 -7.46 19.92
N PRO A 98 2.92 -6.65 20.93
CA PRO A 98 3.37 -5.25 21.03
C PRO A 98 4.85 -5.10 21.42
N ARG A 99 5.71 -6.05 21.09
CA ARG A 99 7.14 -6.01 21.40
C ARG A 99 7.93 -6.73 20.34
N TYR A 100 9.06 -6.12 19.97
CA TYR A 100 10.14 -6.80 19.27
C TYR A 100 10.50 -8.07 20.04
N VAL A 101 10.21 -9.23 19.46
CA VAL A 101 10.66 -10.51 19.98
C VAL A 101 11.92 -10.83 19.21
N PRO A 102 13.07 -11.12 19.89
CA PRO A 102 14.26 -11.60 19.21
C PRO A 102 13.90 -12.82 18.35
N PHE A 103 14.40 -12.84 17.14
CA PHE A 103 14.14 -13.94 16.23
C PHE A 103 14.93 -15.17 16.68
N GLU A 104 14.29 -16.34 16.54
CA GLU A 104 15.02 -17.60 16.66
C GLU A 104 16.15 -17.64 15.61
N PRO A 105 17.38 -18.07 15.98
CA PRO A 105 18.53 -17.97 15.10
C PRO A 105 18.37 -18.59 13.71
N ASN A 106 17.57 -19.64 13.59
CA ASN A 106 17.33 -20.37 12.35
C ASN A 106 16.03 -19.99 11.64
N SER A 107 15.22 -19.10 12.19
CA SER A 107 13.95 -18.71 11.60
C SER A 107 14.17 -17.70 10.48
N ALA A 108 13.68 -17.97 9.29
CA ALA A 108 13.66 -17.01 8.21
C ALA A 108 12.57 -15.96 8.45
N ILE A 109 12.88 -14.70 8.17
CA ILE A 109 11.95 -13.59 8.36
C ILE A 109 11.52 -13.07 6.99
N ILE A 110 10.23 -13.22 6.73
CA ILE A 110 9.55 -12.67 5.57
C ILE A 110 8.58 -11.61 6.06
N ALA A 111 8.58 -10.44 5.44
CA ALA A 111 7.64 -9.38 5.76
C ALA A 111 6.19 -9.89 5.67
N ARG A 112 5.34 -9.47 6.62
CA ARG A 112 4.01 -10.04 6.79
C ARG A 112 3.11 -9.92 5.58
N TYR A 113 3.25 -8.82 4.82
CA TYR A 113 2.45 -8.60 3.60
C TYR A 113 2.72 -9.65 2.51
N ALA A 114 3.92 -10.26 2.52
CA ALA A 114 4.38 -11.19 1.49
C ALA A 114 4.09 -12.66 1.79
N ARG A 115 3.60 -12.98 3.00
CA ARG A 115 3.34 -14.38 3.43
C ARG A 115 2.08 -14.98 2.84
N GLY A 116 1.13 -14.16 2.43
CA GLY A 116 -0.14 -14.55 1.84
C GLY A 116 -0.16 -14.47 0.33
N ARG A 117 -1.36 -14.30 -0.21
CA ARG A 117 -1.58 -14.10 -1.64
C ARG A 117 -1.08 -12.72 -2.07
N ASP A 118 -0.59 -12.64 -3.31
CA ASP A 118 -0.14 -11.39 -3.95
C ASP A 118 -1.22 -10.30 -3.84
N TYR A 119 -0.96 -9.29 -3.00
CA TYR A 119 -1.90 -8.22 -2.72
C TYR A 119 -2.22 -7.37 -3.95
N HIS A 120 -1.31 -7.24 -4.90
CA HIS A 120 -1.56 -6.51 -6.15
C HIS A 120 -2.73 -7.12 -6.93
N LYS A 121 -2.78 -8.45 -7.00
CA LYS A 121 -3.86 -9.19 -7.67
C LYS A 121 -5.16 -9.10 -6.90
N VAL A 122 -5.10 -9.26 -5.57
CA VAL A 122 -6.27 -9.20 -4.67
C VAL A 122 -6.90 -7.80 -4.73
N MET A 123 -6.09 -6.75 -4.54
CA MET A 123 -6.51 -5.36 -4.55
C MET A 123 -7.14 -4.97 -5.89
N ARG A 124 -6.41 -5.18 -7.00
CA ARG A 124 -6.91 -4.86 -8.34
C ARG A 124 -8.19 -5.62 -8.71
N GLY A 125 -8.30 -6.89 -8.31
CA GLY A 125 -9.51 -7.67 -8.52
C GLY A 125 -10.73 -7.07 -7.82
N ARG A 126 -10.57 -6.68 -6.55
CA ARG A 126 -11.65 -6.07 -5.76
C ARG A 126 -12.00 -4.65 -6.20
N LEU A 127 -11.02 -3.86 -6.62
CA LEU A 127 -11.25 -2.54 -7.22
C LEU A 127 -12.03 -2.64 -8.54
N LYS A 128 -11.74 -3.64 -9.38
CA LYS A 128 -12.54 -3.91 -10.60
C LYS A 128 -13.98 -4.27 -10.25
N THR A 129 -14.20 -5.08 -9.23
CA THR A 129 -15.54 -5.43 -8.75
C THR A 129 -16.27 -4.19 -8.23
N LEU A 130 -15.59 -3.31 -7.47
CA LEU A 130 -16.14 -2.04 -7.01
C LEU A 130 -16.57 -1.16 -8.20
N ALA A 131 -15.70 -1.01 -9.20
CA ALA A 131 -16.00 -0.25 -10.42
C ALA A 131 -17.22 -0.82 -11.16
N THR A 132 -17.36 -2.15 -11.23
CA THR A 132 -18.53 -2.80 -11.83
C THR A 132 -19.82 -2.48 -11.06
N ARG A 133 -19.80 -2.58 -9.73
CA ARG A 133 -20.96 -2.21 -8.88
C ARG A 133 -21.35 -0.73 -9.05
N ILE A 134 -20.35 0.15 -9.12
CA ILE A 134 -20.60 1.57 -9.36
C ILE A 134 -21.26 1.76 -10.73
N ARG A 135 -20.76 1.10 -11.78
CA ARG A 135 -21.32 1.18 -13.13
C ARG A 135 -22.77 0.68 -13.20
N GLU A 136 -23.08 -0.38 -12.48
CA GLU A 136 -24.47 -0.89 -12.36
C GLU A 136 -25.40 0.15 -11.68
N LYS A 137 -24.85 0.98 -10.79
CA LYS A 137 -25.61 1.99 -10.04
C LYS A 137 -25.82 3.30 -10.81
N VAL A 138 -24.78 3.80 -11.51
CA VAL A 138 -24.77 5.15 -12.12
C VAL A 138 -24.74 5.16 -13.64
N GLY A 139 -24.58 4.00 -14.30
CA GLY A 139 -24.29 3.89 -15.71
C GLY A 139 -22.80 3.98 -16.03
N ASP A 140 -22.47 4.18 -17.31
CA ASP A 140 -21.09 4.20 -17.77
C ASP A 140 -20.30 5.41 -17.27
N PHE A 141 -19.07 5.14 -16.83
CA PHE A 141 -18.07 6.14 -16.46
C PHE A 141 -16.66 5.57 -16.69
N GLU A 142 -15.70 6.45 -16.90
CA GLU A 142 -14.29 6.04 -17.04
C GLU A 142 -13.68 5.75 -15.67
N SER A 143 -12.98 4.60 -15.58
CA SER A 143 -12.28 4.24 -14.35
C SER A 143 -11.09 3.34 -14.61
N ARG A 144 -10.03 3.49 -13.80
CA ARG A 144 -8.82 2.66 -13.85
C ARG A 144 -8.33 2.32 -12.45
N PRO A 145 -8.23 1.02 -12.09
CA PRO A 145 -7.70 0.57 -10.81
C PRO A 145 -6.18 0.47 -10.82
N PHE A 146 -5.56 0.87 -9.71
CA PHE A 146 -4.14 0.76 -9.44
C PHE A 146 -3.89 0.11 -8.08
N ALA A 147 -2.73 -0.50 -7.93
CA ALA A 147 -2.16 -0.99 -6.69
C ALA A 147 -0.65 -1.13 -6.92
N ASP A 148 0.16 -0.27 -6.34
CA ASP A 148 1.63 -0.26 -6.26
C ASP A 148 2.41 -0.31 -7.59
N SER A 149 1.80 -0.27 -8.73
CA SER A 149 2.49 -0.49 -10.02
C SER A 149 2.41 0.68 -10.99
N ALA A 150 2.18 1.90 -10.50
CA ALA A 150 2.03 3.09 -11.32
C ALA A 150 2.76 4.30 -10.70
N PRO A 151 3.06 5.35 -11.50
CA PRO A 151 3.66 6.57 -10.98
C PRO A 151 2.62 7.41 -10.19
N ILE A 152 2.23 6.90 -9.02
CA ILE A 152 1.22 7.48 -8.14
C ILE A 152 1.80 7.65 -6.74
N PHE A 153 1.52 8.77 -6.09
CA PHE A 153 1.79 8.95 -4.67
C PHE A 153 0.62 8.42 -3.83
N GLU A 154 0.41 7.10 -3.83
CA GLU A 154 -0.71 6.42 -3.16
C GLU A 154 -0.89 6.87 -1.71
N LYS A 155 0.20 6.89 -0.93
CA LYS A 155 0.18 7.32 0.49
C LYS A 155 -0.27 8.77 0.64
N SER A 156 0.20 9.65 -0.23
CA SER A 156 -0.12 11.09 -0.16
C SER A 156 -1.56 11.36 -0.54
N LEU A 157 -2.08 10.69 -1.56
CA LEU A 157 -3.50 10.77 -1.94
C LEU A 157 -4.40 10.26 -0.82
N ALA A 158 -4.05 9.13 -0.20
CA ALA A 158 -4.79 8.58 0.93
C ALA A 158 -4.73 9.49 2.16
N GLU A 159 -3.57 10.12 2.43
CA GLU A 159 -3.36 11.10 3.52
C GLU A 159 -4.19 12.36 3.32
N SER A 160 -4.16 12.95 2.11
CA SER A 160 -4.92 14.16 1.76
C SER A 160 -6.44 13.98 1.89
N ALA A 161 -6.92 12.74 1.83
CA ALA A 161 -8.32 12.37 1.99
C ALA A 161 -8.65 11.79 3.38
N GLY A 162 -7.72 11.87 4.35
CA GLY A 162 -7.99 11.53 5.74
C GLY A 162 -7.92 10.05 6.11
N MET A 163 -7.39 9.18 5.26
CA MET A 163 -7.19 7.77 5.59
C MET A 163 -6.18 7.58 6.74
N GLY A 164 -5.29 8.53 6.94
CA GLY A 164 -4.29 8.52 7.99
C GLY A 164 -3.24 9.60 7.76
N TRP A 165 -2.08 9.46 8.36
CA TRP A 165 -0.94 10.36 8.17
C TRP A 165 0.33 9.56 7.87
N THR A 166 1.24 10.15 7.13
CA THR A 166 2.57 9.58 6.91
C THR A 166 3.38 9.62 8.20
N GLY A 167 3.80 8.45 8.67
CA GLY A 167 4.66 8.32 9.84
C GLY A 167 6.12 8.67 9.55
N LYS A 168 6.94 8.87 10.61
CA LYS A 168 8.39 9.12 10.47
C LYS A 168 9.13 7.98 9.74
N HIS A 169 8.57 6.78 9.71
CA HIS A 169 9.05 5.62 8.93
C HIS A 169 8.55 5.59 7.48
N THR A 170 7.96 6.68 6.99
CA THR A 170 7.46 6.88 5.62
C THR A 170 6.24 6.04 5.21
N LEU A 171 5.67 5.23 6.09
CA LEU A 171 4.44 4.50 5.84
C LEU A 171 3.22 5.26 6.36
N LEU A 172 2.06 5.03 5.74
CA LEU A 172 0.80 5.61 6.20
C LEU A 172 0.34 4.92 7.49
N ILE A 173 -0.10 5.70 8.48
CA ILE A 173 -0.62 5.23 9.77
C ILE A 173 -2.07 5.64 9.90
N HIS A 174 -2.95 4.68 10.14
CA HIS A 174 -4.35 4.94 10.47
C HIS A 174 -4.56 4.91 11.98
N LYS A 175 -5.24 5.92 12.53
CA LYS A 175 -5.41 6.14 13.98
C LYS A 175 -5.98 4.93 14.73
N LYS A 176 -6.85 4.13 14.12
CA LYS A 176 -7.55 3.00 14.76
C LYS A 176 -7.10 1.63 14.27
N SER A 177 -6.12 1.56 13.36
CA SER A 177 -5.73 0.30 12.69
C SER A 177 -4.23 0.16 12.45
N GLY A 178 -3.40 1.11 12.92
CA GLY A 178 -1.96 1.06 12.70
C GLY A 178 -1.56 1.26 11.23
N SER A 179 -0.50 0.58 10.79
CA SER A 179 0.07 0.72 9.45
C SER A 179 0.19 -0.60 8.67
N PHE A 180 -0.30 -1.73 9.20
CA PHE A 180 -0.24 -3.03 8.54
C PHE A 180 -1.37 -3.21 7.53
N PHE A 181 -1.33 -2.41 6.46
CA PHE A 181 -2.28 -2.47 5.35
C PHE A 181 -1.61 -2.10 4.03
N VAL A 182 -2.20 -2.52 2.94
CA VAL A 182 -1.85 -2.14 1.56
C VAL A 182 -2.88 -1.16 1.04
N LEU A 183 -2.46 -0.32 0.09
CA LEU A 183 -3.29 0.71 -0.55
C LEU A 183 -3.68 0.30 -1.97
N GLY A 184 -4.71 0.94 -2.49
CA GLY A 184 -5.10 0.86 -3.88
C GLY A 184 -6.03 1.98 -4.25
N GLU A 185 -6.02 2.38 -5.51
CA GLU A 185 -6.75 3.51 -6.04
C GLU A 185 -7.63 3.10 -7.21
N LEU A 186 -8.82 3.68 -7.27
CA LEU A 186 -9.67 3.69 -8.44
C LEU A 186 -9.81 5.14 -8.94
N PHE A 187 -9.11 5.47 -10.01
CA PHE A 187 -9.24 6.73 -10.70
C PHE A 187 -10.58 6.76 -11.43
N THR A 188 -11.33 7.84 -11.34
CA THR A 188 -12.68 7.88 -11.87
C THR A 188 -13.05 9.26 -12.45
N SER A 189 -13.86 9.24 -13.53
CA SER A 189 -14.47 10.44 -14.10
C SER A 189 -15.70 10.95 -13.31
N LEU A 190 -16.09 10.25 -12.24
CA LEU A 190 -17.17 10.70 -11.37
C LEU A 190 -16.71 11.91 -10.55
N ASP A 191 -17.59 12.89 -10.44
CA ASP A 191 -17.37 14.08 -9.62
C ASP A 191 -17.90 13.83 -8.21
N LEU A 192 -17.03 13.28 -7.36
CA LEU A 192 -17.37 12.91 -5.98
C LEU A 192 -16.84 13.96 -5.00
N PRO A 193 -17.61 14.29 -3.95
CA PRO A 193 -17.13 15.18 -2.88
C PRO A 193 -15.89 14.59 -2.19
N PHE A 194 -14.84 15.36 -2.06
CA PHE A 194 -13.59 14.93 -1.42
C PHE A 194 -13.76 14.75 0.09
N ASP A 195 -12.92 13.92 0.67
CA ASP A 195 -12.76 13.80 2.12
C ASP A 195 -11.66 14.75 2.61
N GLU A 196 -11.71 15.12 3.88
CA GLU A 196 -10.76 16.05 4.51
C GLU A 196 -9.53 15.31 5.03
N PRO A 197 -8.35 15.96 5.04
CA PRO A 197 -7.10 15.34 5.49
C PRO A 197 -7.11 15.01 6.99
N ALA A 198 -6.34 13.99 7.38
CA ALA A 198 -6.10 13.64 8.78
C ALA A 198 -4.95 14.45 9.37
N THR A 199 -4.96 14.61 10.70
CA THR A 199 -3.85 15.23 11.43
C THR A 199 -2.77 14.22 11.78
N SER A 200 -1.49 14.63 11.73
CA SER A 200 -0.36 13.80 12.14
C SER A 200 -0.26 13.67 13.67
N HIS A 201 0.13 12.48 14.13
CA HIS A 201 0.25 12.17 15.56
C HIS A 201 1.59 11.51 15.95
N CYS A 202 2.64 11.60 15.14
CA CYS A 202 3.97 11.06 15.49
C CYS A 202 4.64 11.82 16.65
N GLY A 203 4.40 13.13 16.77
CA GLY A 203 4.95 13.96 17.85
C GLY A 203 6.47 13.82 18.00
N SER A 204 6.95 13.70 19.24
CA SER A 204 8.39 13.54 19.58
C SER A 204 8.90 12.09 19.47
N CYS A 205 8.05 11.09 19.18
CA CYS A 205 8.44 9.69 19.12
C CYS A 205 9.49 9.44 18.02
N SER A 206 10.56 8.69 18.35
CA SER A 206 11.64 8.28 17.42
C SER A 206 11.79 6.75 17.30
N ALA A 207 10.91 5.96 17.93
CA ALA A 207 11.07 4.51 18.07
C ALA A 207 11.36 3.78 16.75
N CYS A 208 10.74 4.17 15.64
CA CYS A 208 10.98 3.56 14.32
C CYS A 208 12.37 3.92 13.74
N ILE A 209 12.91 5.08 14.10
CA ILE A 209 14.25 5.50 13.69
C ILE A 209 15.29 4.71 14.49
N ASP A 210 15.10 4.64 15.80
CA ASP A 210 16.04 4.02 16.75
C ASP A 210 16.16 2.51 16.55
N ILE A 211 15.06 1.83 16.21
CA ILE A 211 15.03 0.37 16.01
C ILE A 211 15.62 -0.09 14.68
N CYS A 212 15.74 0.80 13.68
CA CYS A 212 16.16 0.41 12.34
C CYS A 212 17.57 -0.19 12.35
N PRO A 213 17.77 -1.51 12.08
CA PRO A 213 19.05 -2.17 12.29
C PRO A 213 20.15 -1.66 11.36
N THR A 214 19.78 -1.08 10.24
CA THR A 214 20.69 -0.51 9.23
C THR A 214 20.65 1.01 9.20
N GLN A 215 19.89 1.64 10.11
CA GLN A 215 19.73 3.09 10.19
C GLN A 215 19.29 3.73 8.86
N ALA A 216 18.36 3.05 8.17
CA ALA A 216 17.86 3.49 6.87
C ALA A 216 16.95 4.72 6.96
N ILE A 217 16.27 4.95 8.11
CA ILE A 217 15.47 6.17 8.36
C ILE A 217 16.44 7.24 8.85
N VAL A 218 16.98 8.03 7.92
CA VAL A 218 18.07 8.98 8.17
C VAL A 218 17.62 10.22 8.93
N GLU A 219 16.36 10.57 8.79
CA GLU A 219 15.67 11.64 9.52
C GLU A 219 14.16 11.39 9.50
N PRO A 220 13.36 12.06 10.35
CA PRO A 220 11.91 11.93 10.32
C PRO A 220 11.34 12.08 8.91
N TYR A 221 10.61 11.07 8.44
CA TYR A 221 9.95 11.04 7.14
C TYR A 221 10.91 10.92 5.93
N MET A 222 12.19 10.67 6.11
CA MET A 222 13.17 10.49 5.04
C MET A 222 13.90 9.15 5.22
N LEU A 223 13.92 8.33 4.16
CA LEU A 223 14.50 6.99 4.17
C LEU A 223 15.53 6.86 3.05
N ASP A 224 16.73 6.39 3.37
CA ASP A 224 17.74 6.00 2.38
C ASP A 224 17.54 4.53 1.99
N ALA A 225 17.04 4.28 0.79
CA ALA A 225 16.79 2.92 0.30
C ALA A 225 18.05 2.06 0.23
N ARG A 226 19.23 2.65 -0.01
CA ARG A 226 20.51 1.93 -0.06
C ARG A 226 20.82 1.18 1.24
N ARG A 227 20.19 1.59 2.34
CA ARG A 227 20.33 1.00 3.67
C ARG A 227 19.08 0.23 4.11
N CYS A 228 17.94 0.42 3.44
CA CYS A 228 16.68 -0.20 3.83
C CYS A 228 16.68 -1.70 3.51
N ILE A 229 16.43 -2.54 4.52
CA ILE A 229 16.38 -4.00 4.36
C ILE A 229 15.31 -4.41 3.35
N ALA A 230 14.17 -3.72 3.31
CA ALA A 230 13.13 -4.01 2.32
C ALA A 230 13.65 -3.80 0.89
N TYR A 231 14.32 -2.67 0.61
CA TYR A 231 14.95 -2.46 -0.69
C TYR A 231 16.03 -3.51 -0.99
N LEU A 232 16.94 -3.76 -0.04
CA LEU A 232 18.07 -4.67 -0.22
C LEU A 232 17.65 -6.14 -0.48
N THR A 233 16.48 -6.54 0.00
CA THR A 233 15.99 -7.93 -0.12
C THR A 233 14.88 -8.10 -1.17
N ILE A 234 14.40 -7.02 -1.78
CA ILE A 234 13.32 -7.07 -2.79
C ILE A 234 13.81 -6.52 -4.15
N GLU A 235 14.35 -5.29 -4.15
CA GLU A 235 14.65 -4.55 -5.38
C GLU A 235 16.10 -4.69 -5.82
N TYR A 236 17.04 -4.74 -4.87
CA TYR A 236 18.47 -4.76 -5.15
C TYR A 236 18.90 -6.10 -5.76
N LYS A 237 19.65 -6.05 -6.85
CA LYS A 237 20.11 -7.24 -7.61
C LYS A 237 21.59 -7.57 -7.40
N GLY A 238 22.30 -6.76 -6.62
CA GLY A 238 23.73 -6.93 -6.38
C GLY A 238 24.05 -7.72 -5.10
N ILE A 239 25.33 -7.75 -4.77
CA ILE A 239 25.83 -8.32 -3.51
C ILE A 239 25.70 -7.26 -2.42
N ILE A 240 24.96 -7.58 -1.37
CA ILE A 240 24.76 -6.67 -0.23
C ILE A 240 26.10 -6.40 0.47
N ALA A 241 26.39 -5.13 0.72
CA ALA A 241 27.60 -4.66 1.40
C ALA A 241 27.78 -5.34 2.77
N GLU A 242 29.01 -5.72 3.10
CA GLU A 242 29.31 -6.55 4.29
C GLU A 242 28.85 -5.88 5.59
N GLU A 243 29.05 -4.58 5.70
CA GLU A 243 28.66 -3.79 6.88
C GLU A 243 27.16 -3.79 7.18
N LEU A 244 26.30 -4.09 6.18
CA LEU A 244 24.86 -4.15 6.36
C LEU A 244 24.36 -5.55 6.75
N ARG A 245 25.13 -6.61 6.45
CA ARG A 245 24.66 -8.00 6.60
C ARG A 245 24.30 -8.36 8.03
N ALA A 246 25.10 -7.91 9.01
CA ALA A 246 24.81 -8.13 10.42
C ALA A 246 23.46 -7.50 10.85
N GLY A 247 23.17 -6.30 10.36
CA GLY A 247 21.90 -5.61 10.63
C GLY A 247 20.70 -6.29 9.94
N ILE A 248 20.89 -6.89 8.76
CA ILE A 248 19.85 -7.64 8.06
C ILE A 248 19.46 -8.90 8.82
N GLY A 249 20.46 -9.63 9.35
CA GLY A 249 20.20 -10.87 10.09
C GLY A 249 19.39 -11.88 9.25
N ASN A 250 18.32 -12.39 9.81
CA ASN A 250 17.49 -13.44 9.20
C ASN A 250 16.40 -12.91 8.25
N ARG A 251 16.39 -11.63 7.92
CA ARG A 251 15.39 -11.03 7.03
C ARG A 251 15.74 -11.32 5.58
N ILE A 252 14.98 -12.23 4.97
CA ILE A 252 15.24 -12.71 3.62
C ILE A 252 14.34 -12.05 2.56
N PHE A 253 13.21 -11.46 2.97
CA PHE A 253 12.31 -10.74 2.07
C PHE A 253 11.54 -9.67 2.83
N GLY A 254 11.84 -8.39 2.57
CA GLY A 254 11.22 -7.27 3.26
C GLY A 254 11.62 -7.12 4.73
N CYS A 255 11.04 -6.14 5.41
CA CYS A 255 11.31 -5.85 6.81
C CYS A 255 10.13 -5.10 7.43
N ASP A 256 9.68 -5.54 8.61
CA ASP A 256 8.58 -4.93 9.35
C ASP A 256 9.02 -4.19 10.62
N ASP A 257 10.32 -4.06 10.92
CA ASP A 257 10.81 -3.61 12.23
C ASP A 257 10.28 -2.23 12.63
N CYS A 258 10.31 -1.27 11.71
CA CYS A 258 9.81 0.08 11.95
C CYS A 258 8.29 0.12 12.20
N GLN A 259 7.54 -0.84 11.65
CA GLN A 259 6.11 -1.01 11.93
C GLN A 259 5.88 -1.72 13.27
N LEU A 260 6.64 -2.79 13.55
CA LEU A 260 6.48 -3.59 14.77
C LEU A 260 6.69 -2.78 16.04
N ILE A 261 7.64 -1.85 16.03
CA ILE A 261 7.94 -1.00 17.19
C ILE A 261 6.98 0.19 17.31
N CYS A 262 6.27 0.55 16.23
CA CYS A 262 5.42 1.73 16.22
C CYS A 262 4.27 1.60 17.24
N PRO A 263 4.12 2.53 18.20
CA PRO A 263 3.05 2.46 19.20
C PRO A 263 1.65 2.42 18.61
N TRP A 264 1.44 3.03 17.45
CA TRP A 264 0.16 3.03 16.75
C TRP A 264 -0.24 1.64 16.24
N ASN A 265 0.71 0.73 16.08
CA ASN A 265 0.44 -0.64 15.69
C ASN A 265 -0.09 -1.53 16.83
N SER A 266 -0.15 -1.02 18.07
CA SER A 266 -0.96 -1.63 19.13
C SER A 266 -2.46 -1.64 18.80
N PHE A 267 -2.91 -0.76 17.91
CA PHE A 267 -4.28 -0.69 17.39
C PHE A 267 -4.47 -1.44 16.06
N ALA A 268 -3.43 -2.09 15.54
CA ALA A 268 -3.49 -2.79 14.25
C ALA A 268 -4.64 -3.82 14.24
N LYS A 269 -5.32 -3.88 13.11
CA LYS A 269 -6.45 -4.79 12.89
C LYS A 269 -6.05 -5.92 11.96
N THR A 270 -6.58 -7.09 12.22
CA THR A 270 -6.40 -8.25 11.35
C THR A 270 -7.15 -8.10 10.03
N ALA A 271 -6.72 -8.86 9.03
CA ALA A 271 -7.39 -8.97 7.75
C ALA A 271 -8.80 -9.55 7.91
N SER A 272 -9.76 -9.02 7.20
CA SER A 272 -11.13 -9.53 7.14
C SER A 272 -11.33 -10.63 6.09
N ILE A 273 -10.28 -10.88 5.28
CA ILE A 273 -10.33 -11.81 4.15
C ILE A 273 -9.21 -12.84 4.26
N PRO A 274 -9.47 -14.11 3.83
CA PRO A 274 -8.50 -15.19 3.94
C PRO A 274 -7.33 -15.11 2.94
N ASP A 275 -7.41 -14.21 1.96
CA ASP A 275 -6.35 -14.05 0.94
C ASP A 275 -4.98 -13.76 1.55
N PHE A 276 -4.92 -13.13 2.72
CA PHE A 276 -3.67 -12.79 3.41
C PHE A 276 -3.19 -13.84 4.42
N ASN A 277 -3.92 -14.95 4.59
CA ASN A 277 -3.44 -16.06 5.42
C ASN A 277 -2.09 -16.57 4.88
N PRO A 278 -1.13 -16.89 5.77
CA PRO A 278 0.14 -17.45 5.36
C PRO A 278 -0.03 -18.69 4.50
N ARG A 279 0.79 -18.79 3.46
CA ARG A 279 0.80 -19.90 2.51
C ARG A 279 2.17 -20.57 2.54
N HIS A 280 2.19 -21.86 2.21
CA HIS A 280 3.43 -22.63 2.06
C HIS A 280 4.37 -22.59 3.28
N GLY A 281 3.85 -22.28 4.48
CA GLY A 281 4.65 -22.15 5.69
C GLY A 281 5.57 -20.93 5.75
N LEU A 282 5.36 -19.91 4.90
CA LEU A 282 6.20 -18.69 4.80
C LEU A 282 6.22 -17.84 6.08
N ASP A 283 5.38 -18.13 7.06
CA ASP A 283 5.35 -17.48 8.37
C ASP A 283 6.22 -18.16 9.43
N ASN A 284 6.66 -19.42 9.19
CA ASN A 284 7.42 -20.23 10.13
C ASN A 284 8.41 -21.18 9.45
N ILE A 285 9.15 -20.71 8.48
CA ILE A 285 10.15 -21.50 7.74
C ILE A 285 11.55 -21.27 8.29
N SER A 286 12.41 -22.30 8.30
CA SER A 286 13.80 -22.15 8.69
C SER A 286 14.68 -21.68 7.53
N LEU A 287 15.78 -20.98 7.86
CA LEU A 287 16.80 -20.60 6.88
C LEU A 287 17.43 -21.83 6.21
N LEU A 288 17.60 -22.92 6.98
CA LEU A 288 18.20 -24.15 6.47
C LEU A 288 17.28 -24.84 5.47
N ASP A 289 15.96 -24.83 5.69
CA ASP A 289 15.01 -25.38 4.74
C ASP A 289 15.03 -24.60 3.42
N ILE A 290 15.04 -23.26 3.49
CA ILE A 290 15.11 -22.43 2.29
C ILE A 290 16.44 -22.62 1.55
N TRP A 291 17.54 -22.78 2.29
CA TRP A 291 18.86 -23.02 1.68
C TRP A 291 18.91 -24.32 0.84
N GLN A 292 18.06 -25.28 1.17
CA GLN A 292 17.97 -26.57 0.44
C GLN A 292 17.01 -26.52 -0.77
N TRP A 293 16.27 -25.42 -0.97
CA TRP A 293 15.38 -25.30 -2.11
C TRP A 293 16.15 -25.19 -3.41
N ASP A 294 15.79 -26.04 -4.37
CA ASP A 294 16.07 -25.81 -5.78
C ASP A 294 15.05 -24.84 -6.39
N GLU A 295 15.28 -24.45 -7.64
CA GLU A 295 14.41 -23.48 -8.33
C GLU A 295 12.94 -23.97 -8.38
N ALA A 296 12.71 -25.26 -8.64
CA ALA A 296 11.36 -25.81 -8.73
C ALA A 296 10.64 -25.74 -7.38
N THR A 297 11.33 -26.07 -6.31
CA THR A 297 10.83 -25.98 -4.94
C THR A 297 10.56 -24.51 -4.55
N PHE A 298 11.47 -23.60 -4.90
CA PHE A 298 11.27 -22.16 -4.67
C PHE A 298 10.01 -21.66 -5.36
N LEU A 299 9.86 -21.93 -6.67
CA LEU A 299 8.69 -21.50 -7.44
C LEU A 299 7.38 -22.08 -6.89
N ALA A 300 7.38 -23.37 -6.49
CA ALA A 300 6.20 -24.00 -5.90
C ALA A 300 5.81 -23.39 -4.55
N ASN A 301 6.80 -23.09 -3.68
CA ASN A 301 6.57 -22.57 -2.34
C ASN A 301 6.29 -21.06 -2.31
N THR A 302 6.54 -20.35 -3.41
CA THR A 302 6.23 -18.92 -3.52
C THR A 302 5.10 -18.63 -4.50
N GLU A 303 4.52 -19.65 -5.12
CA GLU A 303 3.47 -19.49 -6.11
C GLU A 303 2.30 -18.65 -5.60
N GLY A 304 2.02 -17.55 -6.32
CA GLY A 304 0.92 -16.63 -6.03
C GLY A 304 1.13 -15.74 -4.81
N SER A 305 2.33 -15.71 -4.22
CA SER A 305 2.78 -14.70 -3.26
C SER A 305 3.41 -13.50 -4.00
N PRO A 306 3.75 -12.39 -3.32
CA PRO A 306 4.52 -11.30 -3.91
C PRO A 306 6.02 -11.59 -4.09
N ILE A 307 6.50 -12.73 -3.59
CA ILE A 307 7.91 -13.17 -3.67
C ILE A 307 8.23 -13.68 -5.05
#